data_3f8a6a6d85c704f71e53ef8af19fca17
#
_entry.id   3f8a6a6d85c704f71e53ef8af19fca17
#
_cell.length_a   1.000
_cell.length_b   1.000
_cell.length_c   1.000
_cell.angle_alpha   90.00
_cell.angle_beta   90.00
_cell.angle_gamma   90.00
#
_symmetry.space_group_name_H-M   'P 1'
#
loop_
_entity.id
_entity.type
_entity.pdbx_description
1 polymer ?
#
loop_
_entity_poly.entity_id
_entity_poly.type
_entity_poly.pdbx_seq_one_letter_code
_entity_poly.pdbx_strand_id
1 'polypeptide(L)'
;MTALSSVDFCLPEHITPEIFLRDYWQKKPLVIRNGLPEIVGQFEPQDIIELAQNEDVTARLVKTFSDDDWKVFFSPLSEKDFQKLPEKWSVLVQNLEQWSPELGQLWNKFGFIPQWQRDDIMVSYAPKGGSVGKHYDEYDVFLVQGYGHRRWQVGKWCDSSTEFKPNQPIRIFDDMGELVIDEVMNPGDILYIPARMAHYGVAEDDCLTFSFGLRYPNLSNLIDGISKGFCHQDPDLNLSEFDLPLRLSQSEQRTGKLADENIQAMKQLLLDKLAHSEAFDALFKQAVASAVSSRRYELLVSDEMCDPDEVRSMLEEDGEFLSQDNNCKLLYTENPLRIYANGEWLDELNAIETEVLKRLSDGESLDWAFLSNLVNETEDPETSMNLLLDSICNWVDDGWVIIE
;
A
#
# COMPACT_ATOMS: atom_id res chain seq x y z
N MET A 1 -7.31 13.79 -23.35
CA MET A 1 -7.15 14.56 -22.11
C MET A 1 -8.53 15.04 -21.69
N THR A 2 -9.30 14.20 -21.07
CA THR A 2 -10.54 14.57 -20.37
C THR A 2 -10.11 15.34 -19.12
N ALA A 3 -10.62 16.55 -18.98
CA ALA A 3 -10.39 17.37 -17.80
C ALA A 3 -10.87 16.57 -16.58
N LEU A 4 -9.96 16.18 -15.71
CA LEU A 4 -10.27 15.79 -14.35
C LEU A 4 -11.08 16.97 -13.78
N SER A 5 -12.38 16.77 -13.56
CA SER A 5 -13.20 17.68 -12.77
C SER A 5 -12.41 17.94 -11.49
N SER A 6 -12.38 19.17 -11.00
CA SER A 6 -11.58 19.65 -9.88
C SER A 6 -11.68 18.69 -8.69
N VAL A 7 -10.81 17.68 -8.67
CA VAL A 7 -10.65 16.82 -7.50
C VAL A 7 -10.04 17.71 -6.42
N ASP A 8 -10.75 17.86 -5.33
CA ASP A 8 -10.31 18.63 -4.18
C ASP A 8 -9.26 17.79 -3.40
N PHE A 9 -7.99 17.94 -3.78
CA PHE A 9 -6.89 17.23 -3.11
C PHE A 9 -6.63 17.83 -1.72
N CYS A 10 -6.05 17.02 -0.84
CA CYS A 10 -5.70 17.41 0.52
C CYS A 10 -4.56 18.46 0.61
N LEU A 11 -4.17 19.06 -0.51
CA LEU A 11 -3.10 20.06 -0.60
C LEU A 11 -3.64 21.48 -0.37
N PRO A 12 -2.82 22.40 0.22
CA PRO A 12 -3.21 23.80 0.33
C PRO A 12 -3.34 24.45 -1.05
N GLU A 13 -4.22 25.43 -1.20
CA GLU A 13 -4.49 26.13 -2.49
C GLU A 13 -3.23 26.59 -3.26
N HIS A 14 -2.16 26.96 -2.55
CA HIS A 14 -0.92 27.44 -3.17
C HIS A 14 0.07 26.34 -3.54
N ILE A 15 -0.22 25.06 -3.21
CA ILE A 15 0.61 23.90 -3.53
C ILE A 15 -0.17 22.97 -4.46
N THR A 16 0.12 23.07 -5.76
CA THR A 16 -0.45 22.12 -6.73
C THR A 16 0.22 20.74 -6.61
N PRO A 17 -0.39 19.66 -7.14
CA PRO A 17 0.24 18.36 -7.23
C PRO A 17 1.66 18.41 -7.80
N GLU A 18 1.90 19.17 -8.87
CA GLU A 18 3.22 19.31 -9.49
C GLU A 18 4.23 19.98 -8.56
N ILE A 19 3.80 21.01 -7.80
CA ILE A 19 4.65 21.69 -6.81
C ILE A 19 4.98 20.71 -5.69
N PHE A 20 3.99 19.97 -5.19
CA PHE A 20 4.22 18.98 -4.13
C PHE A 20 5.22 17.91 -4.57
N LEU A 21 5.00 17.27 -5.72
CA LEU A 21 5.89 16.22 -6.26
C LEU A 21 7.29 16.73 -6.56
N ARG A 22 7.41 17.99 -7.04
CA ARG A 22 8.71 18.59 -7.34
C ARG A 22 9.48 19.01 -6.10
N ASP A 23 8.83 19.63 -5.10
CA ASP A 23 9.50 20.37 -4.03
C ASP A 23 9.45 19.68 -2.67
N TYR A 24 8.46 18.79 -2.44
CA TYR A 24 8.22 18.14 -1.15
C TYR A 24 8.41 16.63 -1.20
N TRP A 25 7.84 15.98 -2.22
CA TRP A 25 7.84 14.53 -2.33
C TRP A 25 9.24 13.94 -2.22
N GLN A 26 9.47 13.10 -1.19
CA GLN A 26 10.75 12.45 -0.85
C GLN A 26 11.92 13.43 -0.61
N LYS A 27 11.61 14.68 -0.28
CA LYS A 27 12.63 15.75 -0.12
C LYS A 27 12.52 16.50 1.20
N LYS A 28 11.31 16.84 1.64
CA LYS A 28 11.11 17.58 2.89
C LYS A 28 9.70 17.41 3.43
N PRO A 29 9.51 17.47 4.75
CA PRO A 29 8.20 17.36 5.36
C PRO A 29 7.34 18.60 5.10
N LEU A 30 6.02 18.43 5.23
CA LEU A 30 5.05 19.49 5.02
C LEU A 30 3.90 19.39 6.03
N VAL A 31 3.58 20.50 6.70
CA VAL A 31 2.35 20.63 7.50
C VAL A 31 1.27 21.26 6.62
N ILE A 32 0.12 20.61 6.58
CA ILE A 32 -1.07 21.07 5.85
C ILE A 32 -2.19 21.25 6.87
N ARG A 33 -2.58 22.51 7.11
CA ARG A 33 -3.64 22.83 8.07
C ARG A 33 -5.00 22.57 7.46
N ASN A 34 -5.85 21.83 8.20
CA ASN A 34 -7.21 21.45 7.77
C ASN A 34 -7.24 20.81 6.37
N GLY A 35 -6.25 19.96 6.07
CA GLY A 35 -6.10 19.33 4.74
C GLY A 35 -7.07 18.18 4.50
N LEU A 36 -7.60 17.56 5.57
CA LEU A 36 -8.57 16.46 5.47
C LEU A 36 -9.61 16.55 6.59
N PRO A 37 -10.49 17.56 6.56
CA PRO A 37 -11.51 17.74 7.60
C PRO A 37 -12.56 16.62 7.63
N GLU A 38 -12.73 15.88 6.53
CA GLU A 38 -13.68 14.78 6.41
C GLU A 38 -13.39 13.60 7.35
N ILE A 39 -12.13 13.47 7.83
CA ILE A 39 -11.75 12.41 8.77
C ILE A 39 -12.24 12.67 10.20
N VAL A 40 -12.59 13.94 10.51
CA VAL A 40 -12.96 14.34 11.86
C VAL A 40 -14.32 13.78 12.23
N GLY A 41 -14.36 13.02 13.33
CA GLY A 41 -15.60 12.44 13.86
C GLY A 41 -16.01 11.12 13.19
N GLN A 42 -15.18 10.55 12.30
CA GLN A 42 -15.45 9.21 11.74
C GLN A 42 -15.24 8.11 12.79
N PHE A 43 -14.32 8.31 13.73
CA PHE A 43 -13.99 7.34 14.77
C PHE A 43 -13.82 8.03 16.12
N GLU A 44 -14.27 7.34 17.16
CA GLU A 44 -13.98 7.66 18.55
C GLU A 44 -12.85 6.76 19.09
N PRO A 45 -12.13 7.17 20.14
CA PRO A 45 -11.08 6.34 20.75
C PRO A 45 -11.52 4.93 21.13
N GLN A 46 -12.76 4.77 21.55
CA GLN A 46 -13.34 3.49 21.98
C GLN A 46 -13.49 2.52 20.80
N ASP A 47 -13.86 3.01 19.62
CA ASP A 47 -14.00 2.19 18.41
C ASP A 47 -12.69 1.49 18.06
N ILE A 48 -11.56 2.19 18.20
CA ILE A 48 -10.23 1.65 17.90
C ILE A 48 -9.79 0.62 18.95
N ILE A 49 -10.17 0.83 20.23
CA ILE A 49 -9.88 -0.16 21.28
C ILE A 49 -10.71 -1.45 21.06
N GLU A 50 -11.96 -1.32 20.67
CA GLU A 50 -12.85 -2.45 20.38
C GLU A 50 -12.38 -3.19 19.14
N LEU A 51 -12.07 -2.46 18.07
CA LEU A 51 -11.56 -3.04 16.84
C LEU A 51 -10.24 -3.79 17.06
N ALA A 52 -9.33 -3.25 17.87
CA ALA A 52 -8.06 -3.90 18.19
C ALA A 52 -8.22 -5.24 18.95
N GLN A 53 -9.40 -5.53 19.51
CA GLN A 53 -9.72 -6.79 20.20
C GLN A 53 -10.41 -7.82 19.30
N ASN A 54 -10.73 -7.45 18.07
CA ASN A 54 -11.23 -8.41 17.08
C ASN A 54 -10.08 -9.32 16.63
N GLU A 55 -10.32 -10.63 16.52
CA GLU A 55 -9.30 -11.64 16.21
C GLU A 55 -8.76 -11.52 14.77
N ASP A 56 -9.55 -10.98 13.85
CA ASP A 56 -9.18 -10.78 12.45
C ASP A 56 -8.42 -9.46 12.21
N VAL A 57 -8.28 -8.63 13.25
CA VAL A 57 -7.63 -7.33 13.13
C VAL A 57 -6.15 -7.41 13.45
N THR A 58 -5.32 -6.90 12.53
CA THR A 58 -3.90 -6.71 12.80
C THR A 58 -3.67 -5.47 13.64
N ALA A 59 -3.37 -5.69 14.93
CA ALA A 59 -3.15 -4.62 15.89
C ALA A 59 -1.88 -4.84 16.73
N ARG A 60 -1.40 -3.76 17.32
CA ARG A 60 -0.32 -3.80 18.32
C ARG A 60 -0.56 -2.79 19.43
N LEU A 61 -0.30 -3.20 20.66
CA LEU A 61 -0.38 -2.38 21.86
C LEU A 61 1.03 -2.11 22.38
N VAL A 62 1.41 -0.83 22.40
CA VAL A 62 2.71 -0.36 22.89
C VAL A 62 2.53 0.24 24.28
N LYS A 63 3.24 -0.30 25.27
CA LYS A 63 3.22 0.17 26.66
C LYS A 63 4.60 0.74 27.02
N THR A 64 4.64 1.97 27.55
CA THR A 64 5.86 2.66 27.93
C THR A 64 5.91 2.81 29.44
N PHE A 65 6.88 2.17 30.09
CA PHE A 65 7.07 2.25 31.55
C PHE A 65 8.16 3.26 31.93
N SER A 66 9.15 3.41 31.05
CA SER A 66 10.19 4.45 31.12
C SER A 66 10.80 4.67 29.73
N ASP A 67 11.74 5.58 29.59
CA ASP A 67 12.43 5.86 28.31
C ASP A 67 13.19 4.63 27.76
N ASP A 68 13.52 3.67 28.63
CA ASP A 68 14.28 2.46 28.31
C ASP A 68 13.50 1.16 28.61
N ASP A 69 12.21 1.23 28.95
CA ASP A 69 11.36 0.05 29.21
C ASP A 69 10.06 0.16 28.42
N TRP A 70 10.08 -0.45 27.26
CA TRP A 70 8.97 -0.54 26.31
C TRP A 70 8.50 -1.98 26.17
N LYS A 71 7.20 -2.20 26.06
CA LYS A 71 6.62 -3.51 25.75
C LYS A 71 5.64 -3.40 24.62
N VAL A 72 5.67 -4.40 23.74
CA VAL A 72 4.75 -4.49 22.59
C VAL A 72 4.03 -5.82 22.66
N PHE A 73 2.73 -5.76 22.47
CA PHE A 73 1.84 -6.89 22.33
C PHE A 73 1.21 -6.83 20.94
N PHE A 74 1.12 -7.94 20.27
CA PHE A 74 0.55 -8.05 18.93
C PHE A 74 -0.78 -8.78 18.98
N SER A 75 -1.64 -8.57 17.98
CA SER A 75 -2.88 -9.34 17.83
C SER A 75 -2.62 -10.86 17.81
N PRO A 76 -3.59 -11.64 18.29
CA PRO A 76 -4.90 -11.20 18.81
C PRO A 76 -4.77 -10.54 20.19
N LEU A 77 -5.33 -9.32 20.34
CA LEU A 77 -5.41 -8.62 21.61
C LEU A 77 -6.73 -8.95 22.32
N SER A 78 -6.73 -8.88 23.63
CA SER A 78 -7.90 -9.19 24.46
C SER A 78 -8.16 -8.06 25.45
N GLU A 79 -9.36 -8.02 26.05
CA GLU A 79 -9.69 -7.08 27.11
C GLU A 79 -8.66 -7.07 28.25
N LYS A 80 -8.02 -8.22 28.54
CA LYS A 80 -6.98 -8.33 29.58
C LYS A 80 -5.74 -7.51 29.26
N ASP A 81 -5.43 -7.33 27.99
CA ASP A 81 -4.27 -6.56 27.55
C ASP A 81 -4.45 -5.06 27.79
N PHE A 82 -5.70 -4.60 27.83
CA PHE A 82 -6.09 -3.23 28.16
C PHE A 82 -6.33 -3.00 29.66
N GLN A 83 -6.24 -4.06 30.48
CA GLN A 83 -6.26 -3.89 31.93
C GLN A 83 -4.88 -3.48 32.45
N LYS A 84 -4.85 -2.61 33.48
CA LYS A 84 -3.61 -2.17 34.14
C LYS A 84 -2.60 -1.54 33.16
N LEU A 85 -3.09 -0.67 32.29
CA LEU A 85 -2.25 0.11 31.40
C LEU A 85 -1.35 1.07 32.18
N PRO A 86 -0.08 1.29 31.75
CA PRO A 86 0.73 2.38 32.28
C PRO A 86 0.13 3.74 31.89
N GLU A 87 0.65 4.82 32.44
CA GLU A 87 0.21 6.19 32.08
C GLU A 87 0.40 6.48 30.58
N LYS A 88 1.47 5.94 29.98
CA LYS A 88 1.82 6.13 28.58
C LYS A 88 1.69 4.81 27.79
N TRP A 89 0.83 4.83 26.81
CA TRP A 89 0.62 3.70 25.91
C TRP A 89 0.03 4.16 24.59
N SER A 90 0.02 3.28 23.60
CA SER A 90 -0.66 3.51 22.32
C SER A 90 -1.12 2.17 21.76
N VAL A 91 -2.29 2.13 21.15
CA VAL A 91 -2.75 1.00 20.34
C VAL A 91 -2.76 1.44 18.86
N LEU A 92 -2.29 0.56 17.99
CA LEU A 92 -2.23 0.79 16.56
C LEU A 92 -3.00 -0.33 15.85
N VAL A 93 -3.89 0.05 14.94
CA VAL A 93 -4.66 -0.86 14.08
C VAL A 93 -4.26 -0.61 12.65
N GLN A 94 -3.88 -1.68 11.94
CA GLN A 94 -3.44 -1.66 10.55
C GLN A 94 -4.63 -1.90 9.62
N ASN A 95 -4.50 -1.49 8.36
CA ASN A 95 -5.45 -1.79 7.28
C ASN A 95 -6.90 -1.43 7.65
N LEU A 96 -7.09 -0.23 8.22
CA LEU A 96 -8.38 0.19 8.78
C LEU A 96 -9.44 0.41 7.69
N GLU A 97 -9.01 0.71 6.46
CA GLU A 97 -9.88 0.84 5.30
C GLU A 97 -10.69 -0.43 4.99
N GLN A 98 -10.22 -1.59 5.43
CA GLN A 98 -10.95 -2.86 5.31
C GLN A 98 -12.18 -2.91 6.24
N TRP A 99 -12.17 -2.11 7.31
CA TRP A 99 -13.22 -2.05 8.32
C TRP A 99 -14.12 -0.81 8.16
N SER A 100 -13.74 0.11 7.29
CA SER A 100 -14.49 1.33 6.97
C SER A 100 -14.27 1.72 5.51
N PRO A 101 -15.18 1.34 4.60
CA PRO A 101 -15.15 1.76 3.20
C PRO A 101 -15.09 3.28 3.02
N GLU A 102 -15.80 4.04 3.87
CA GLU A 102 -15.81 5.51 3.84
C GLU A 102 -14.41 6.08 4.12
N LEU A 103 -13.66 5.45 5.02
CA LEU A 103 -12.26 5.82 5.26
C LEU A 103 -11.40 5.51 4.02
N GLY A 104 -11.63 4.36 3.39
CA GLY A 104 -10.94 3.97 2.16
C GLY A 104 -11.13 4.97 1.02
N GLN A 105 -12.32 5.56 0.88
CA GLN A 105 -12.60 6.59 -0.12
C GLN A 105 -11.75 7.87 0.06
N LEU A 106 -11.25 8.13 1.28
CA LEU A 106 -10.37 9.28 1.53
C LEU A 106 -9.03 9.19 0.79
N TRP A 107 -8.63 8.01 0.29
CA TRP A 107 -7.49 7.88 -0.61
C TRP A 107 -7.61 8.76 -1.87
N ASN A 108 -8.82 9.08 -2.30
CA ASN A 108 -9.04 9.95 -3.46
C ASN A 108 -8.50 11.37 -3.25
N LYS A 109 -8.44 11.85 -1.99
CA LYS A 109 -7.83 13.14 -1.64
C LYS A 109 -6.30 13.15 -1.85
N PHE A 110 -5.70 11.98 -1.97
CA PHE A 110 -4.27 11.75 -2.27
C PHE A 110 -4.05 11.29 -3.72
N GLY A 111 -5.04 11.45 -4.61
CA GLY A 111 -5.01 10.98 -6.00
C GLY A 111 -3.91 11.58 -6.89
N PHE A 112 -3.15 12.56 -6.37
CA PHE A 112 -1.91 13.06 -7.00
C PHE A 112 -0.70 12.12 -6.81
N ILE A 113 -0.84 11.08 -5.97
CA ILE A 113 0.14 9.99 -5.82
C ILE A 113 -0.44 8.77 -6.54
N PRO A 114 0.35 8.06 -7.38
CA PRO A 114 -0.11 6.86 -8.06
C PRO A 114 -0.67 5.80 -7.09
N GLN A 115 -1.79 5.19 -7.46
CA GLN A 115 -2.48 4.22 -6.62
C GLN A 115 -1.59 3.03 -6.22
N TRP A 116 -0.71 2.58 -7.11
CA TRP A 116 0.20 1.46 -6.82
C TRP A 116 1.21 1.75 -5.69
N GLN A 117 1.36 3.02 -5.26
CA GLN A 117 2.19 3.38 -4.10
C GLN A 117 1.42 3.34 -2.77
N ARG A 118 0.08 3.31 -2.79
CA ARG A 118 -0.72 3.23 -1.57
C ARG A 118 -0.46 1.90 -0.87
N ASP A 119 -0.26 1.92 0.45
CA ASP A 119 -0.05 0.71 1.26
C ASP A 119 -1.32 0.40 2.08
N ASP A 120 -1.45 1.03 3.22
CA ASP A 120 -2.61 0.90 4.11
C ASP A 120 -2.91 2.20 4.85
N ILE A 121 -4.09 2.27 5.46
CA ILE A 121 -4.44 3.28 6.44
C ILE A 121 -4.32 2.64 7.82
N MET A 122 -3.32 3.05 8.58
CA MET A 122 -3.16 2.67 9.97
C MET A 122 -3.72 3.77 10.88
N VAL A 123 -4.43 3.41 11.95
CA VAL A 123 -4.79 4.36 13.01
C VAL A 123 -4.01 4.07 14.28
N SER A 124 -3.61 5.13 14.99
CA SER A 124 -3.08 5.04 16.34
C SER A 124 -3.95 5.82 17.32
N TYR A 125 -4.44 5.15 18.36
CA TYR A 125 -4.98 5.81 19.54
C TYR A 125 -3.91 5.91 20.62
N ALA A 126 -3.85 7.06 21.26
CA ALA A 126 -2.99 7.29 22.43
C ALA A 126 -3.65 8.24 23.41
N PRO A 127 -3.67 7.94 24.72
CA PRO A 127 -3.99 8.90 25.74
C PRO A 127 -2.87 9.93 25.90
N LYS A 128 -3.12 10.99 26.65
CA LYS A 128 -2.15 12.04 26.93
C LYS A 128 -0.78 11.48 27.31
N GLY A 129 0.28 11.94 26.62
CA GLY A 129 1.66 11.49 26.80
C GLY A 129 1.98 10.17 26.10
N GLY A 130 1.01 9.48 25.51
CA GLY A 130 1.23 8.26 24.74
C GLY A 130 2.01 8.52 23.45
N SER A 131 2.85 7.55 23.08
CA SER A 131 3.73 7.62 21.91
C SER A 131 4.21 6.22 21.53
N VAL A 132 4.77 6.07 20.34
CA VAL A 132 5.53 4.90 19.90
C VAL A 132 7.04 5.12 19.89
N GLY A 133 7.49 6.26 20.44
CA GLY A 133 8.91 6.62 20.53
C GLY A 133 9.44 7.35 19.31
N LYS A 134 10.70 7.78 19.39
CA LYS A 134 11.41 8.42 18.29
C LYS A 134 11.87 7.36 17.30
N HIS A 135 11.42 7.44 16.06
CA HIS A 135 11.70 6.44 15.04
C HIS A 135 11.74 7.06 13.64
N TYR A 136 11.98 6.25 12.64
CA TYR A 136 11.77 6.57 11.23
C TYR A 136 11.17 5.37 10.50
N ASP A 137 10.46 5.63 9.43
CA ASP A 137 9.92 4.62 8.53
C ASP A 137 10.68 4.58 7.21
N GLU A 138 10.72 3.42 6.56
CA GLU A 138 11.34 3.23 5.24
C GLU A 138 10.37 3.60 4.09
N TYR A 139 9.27 4.29 4.40
CA TYR A 139 8.22 4.69 3.47
C TYR A 139 7.72 6.11 3.77
N ASP A 140 7.13 6.74 2.76
CA ASP A 140 6.51 8.05 2.89
C ASP A 140 5.15 7.92 3.59
N VAL A 141 4.76 8.89 4.39
CA VAL A 141 3.50 8.84 5.13
C VAL A 141 2.85 10.22 5.23
N PHE A 142 1.51 10.25 5.11
CA PHE A 142 0.69 11.39 5.53
C PHE A 142 0.02 11.03 6.86
N LEU A 143 0.41 11.73 7.91
CA LEU A 143 -0.16 11.60 9.25
C LEU A 143 -1.32 12.59 9.38
N VAL A 144 -2.53 12.09 9.46
CA VAL A 144 -3.76 12.89 9.54
C VAL A 144 -4.31 12.82 10.95
N GLN A 145 -4.47 13.98 11.59
CA GLN A 145 -5.05 14.04 12.92
C GLN A 145 -6.58 13.96 12.82
N GLY A 146 -7.18 12.87 13.33
CA GLY A 146 -8.63 12.67 13.26
C GLY A 146 -9.39 13.10 14.52
N TYR A 147 -8.77 12.95 15.70
CA TYR A 147 -9.37 13.27 16.99
C TYR A 147 -8.30 13.78 17.96
N GLY A 148 -8.61 14.74 18.82
CA GLY A 148 -7.68 15.30 19.82
C GLY A 148 -6.45 15.93 19.18
N HIS A 149 -5.37 16.05 19.96
CA HIS A 149 -4.18 16.81 19.56
C HIS A 149 -2.91 15.98 19.76
N ARG A 150 -2.00 16.03 18.78
CA ARG A 150 -0.68 15.39 18.88
C ARG A 150 0.41 16.35 18.47
N ARG A 151 1.44 16.49 19.33
CA ARG A 151 2.65 17.22 18.99
C ARG A 151 3.59 16.33 18.20
N TRP A 152 3.98 16.81 17.04
CA TRP A 152 4.93 16.13 16.16
C TRP A 152 6.23 16.91 16.06
N GLN A 153 7.34 16.19 16.24
CA GLN A 153 8.67 16.65 15.97
C GLN A 153 9.24 15.86 14.80
N VAL A 154 9.80 16.56 13.81
CA VAL A 154 10.49 15.95 12.67
C VAL A 154 11.90 16.48 12.63
N GLY A 155 12.87 15.58 12.50
CA GLY A 155 14.29 15.92 12.61
C GLY A 155 15.12 15.44 11.41
N LYS A 156 16.29 14.87 11.70
CA LYS A 156 17.29 14.49 10.71
C LYS A 156 16.85 13.36 9.78
N TRP A 157 17.53 13.23 8.66
CA TRP A 157 17.51 12.03 7.83
C TRP A 157 18.27 10.88 8.52
N CYS A 158 17.69 9.69 8.45
CA CYS A 158 18.23 8.45 8.98
C CYS A 158 18.67 7.52 7.86
N ASP A 159 19.61 6.64 8.18
CA ASP A 159 20.14 5.62 7.28
C ASP A 159 20.55 4.35 8.04
N SER A 160 21.29 3.47 7.37
CA SER A 160 21.78 2.22 7.96
C SER A 160 22.78 2.42 9.10
N SER A 161 23.33 3.62 9.29
CA SER A 161 24.22 3.97 10.40
C SER A 161 23.49 4.47 11.66
N THR A 162 22.16 4.65 11.56
CA THR A 162 21.35 5.12 12.70
C THR A 162 21.36 4.08 13.82
N GLU A 163 21.88 4.49 14.98
CA GLU A 163 21.95 3.63 16.16
C GLU A 163 20.61 3.60 16.90
N PHE A 164 20.06 2.40 17.09
CA PHE A 164 18.83 2.17 17.85
C PHE A 164 19.15 1.84 19.32
N LYS A 165 18.23 2.16 20.22
CA LYS A 165 18.32 1.74 21.62
C LYS A 165 18.39 0.21 21.71
N PRO A 166 19.39 -0.34 22.42
CA PRO A 166 19.56 -1.77 22.55
C PRO A 166 18.41 -2.39 23.39
N ASN A 167 18.09 -3.66 23.11
CA ASN A 167 17.14 -4.47 23.87
C ASN A 167 15.71 -3.91 23.96
N GLN A 168 15.30 -3.06 23.00
CA GLN A 168 13.92 -2.60 22.91
C GLN A 168 13.13 -3.47 21.90
N PRO A 169 11.83 -3.71 22.13
CA PRO A 169 10.99 -4.47 21.22
C PRO A 169 10.64 -3.70 19.94
N ILE A 170 10.93 -2.41 19.89
CA ILE A 170 10.72 -1.50 18.76
C ILE A 170 12.00 -0.75 18.43
N ARG A 171 12.12 -0.33 17.17
CA ARG A 171 13.31 0.38 16.67
C ARG A 171 13.22 1.85 16.99
N ILE A 172 13.62 2.24 18.19
CA ILE A 172 13.64 3.63 18.67
C ILE A 172 15.05 4.11 18.93
N PHE A 173 15.25 5.43 18.90
CA PHE A 173 16.53 6.09 19.14
C PHE A 173 16.33 7.42 19.90
N ASP A 174 17.41 8.06 20.35
CA ASP A 174 17.33 9.31 21.13
C ASP A 174 17.58 10.56 20.30
N ASP A 175 18.53 10.50 19.36
CA ASP A 175 19.03 11.65 18.63
C ASP A 175 18.18 11.96 17.39
N MET A 176 17.35 12.99 17.49
CA MET A 176 16.54 13.53 16.38
C MET A 176 17.30 14.51 15.48
N GLY A 177 18.54 14.92 15.88
CA GLY A 177 19.23 16.02 15.21
C GLY A 177 18.53 17.37 15.38
N GLU A 178 18.77 18.28 14.46
CA GLU A 178 18.05 19.56 14.39
C GLU A 178 16.61 19.32 13.95
N LEU A 179 15.66 19.88 14.69
CA LEU A 179 14.25 19.77 14.36
C LEU A 179 13.89 20.74 13.23
N VAL A 180 13.27 20.21 12.19
CA VAL A 180 12.74 21.00 11.06
C VAL A 180 11.25 21.30 11.23
N ILE A 181 10.55 20.49 12.04
CA ILE A 181 9.14 20.71 12.45
C ILE A 181 9.07 20.41 13.96
N ASP A 182 8.34 21.26 14.68
CA ASP A 182 7.90 21.05 16.06
C ASP A 182 6.55 21.73 16.24
N GLU A 183 5.47 20.99 15.92
CA GLU A 183 4.12 21.53 15.76
C GLU A 183 3.07 20.63 16.40
N VAL A 184 2.01 21.25 16.92
CA VAL A 184 0.82 20.53 17.35
C VAL A 184 -0.16 20.44 16.19
N MET A 185 -0.61 19.19 15.87
CA MET A 185 -1.64 18.92 14.88
C MET A 185 -3.01 18.92 15.57
N ASN A 186 -3.95 19.64 14.95
CA ASN A 186 -5.35 19.68 15.34
C ASN A 186 -6.17 18.73 14.43
N PRO A 187 -7.37 18.32 14.81
CA PRO A 187 -8.23 17.52 13.94
C PRO A 187 -8.38 18.12 12.54
N GLY A 188 -8.18 17.31 11.50
CA GLY A 188 -8.16 17.71 10.10
C GLY A 188 -6.79 18.13 9.55
N ASP A 189 -5.80 18.39 10.42
CA ASP A 189 -4.43 18.72 9.99
C ASP A 189 -3.70 17.49 9.46
N ILE A 190 -2.81 17.68 8.49
CA ILE A 190 -1.95 16.66 7.91
C ILE A 190 -0.48 17.02 8.11
N LEU A 191 0.33 16.02 8.45
CA LEU A 191 1.78 16.10 8.40
C LEU A 191 2.32 15.07 7.42
N TYR A 192 2.88 15.52 6.29
CA TYR A 192 3.64 14.68 5.38
C TYR A 192 5.08 14.51 5.87
N ILE A 193 5.52 13.27 5.97
CA ILE A 193 6.90 12.92 6.34
C ILE A 193 7.51 12.02 5.25
N PRO A 194 8.60 12.43 4.60
CA PRO A 194 9.37 11.56 3.71
C PRO A 194 9.93 10.34 4.42
N ALA A 195 10.08 9.24 3.68
CA ALA A 195 10.79 8.05 4.15
C ALA A 195 12.13 8.42 4.78
N ARG A 196 12.50 7.73 5.86
CA ARG A 196 13.77 7.91 6.59
C ARG A 196 13.96 9.26 7.30
N MET A 197 12.95 10.07 7.46
CA MET A 197 13.04 11.21 8.36
C MET A 197 12.68 10.82 9.79
N ALA A 198 13.55 11.15 10.73
CA ALA A 198 13.32 10.97 12.16
C ALA A 198 12.08 11.72 12.60
N HIS A 199 11.15 11.05 13.29
CA HIS A 199 9.96 11.71 13.80
C HIS A 199 9.52 11.17 15.16
N TYR A 200 8.78 12.01 15.88
CA TYR A 200 8.32 11.72 17.22
C TYR A 200 6.98 12.39 17.48
N GLY A 201 5.95 11.58 17.67
CA GLY A 201 4.61 12.04 18.01
C GLY A 201 4.26 11.76 19.47
N VAL A 202 3.80 12.78 20.19
CA VAL A 202 3.34 12.68 21.58
C VAL A 202 1.92 13.23 21.67
N ALA A 203 1.04 12.45 22.23
CA ALA A 203 -0.35 12.84 22.47
C ALA A 203 -0.41 13.97 23.52
N GLU A 204 -1.05 15.10 23.18
CA GLU A 204 -1.27 16.21 24.13
C GLU A 204 -2.54 15.97 24.98
N ASP A 205 -3.48 15.22 24.43
CA ASP A 205 -4.71 14.71 25.03
C ASP A 205 -5.02 13.34 24.42
N ASP A 206 -6.18 12.78 24.69
CA ASP A 206 -6.65 11.56 24.01
C ASP A 206 -6.77 11.86 22.52
N CYS A 207 -6.07 11.09 21.67
CA CYS A 207 -6.02 11.42 20.25
C CYS A 207 -5.95 10.21 19.32
N LEU A 208 -6.51 10.41 18.11
CA LEU A 208 -6.40 9.50 16.98
C LEU A 208 -5.58 10.14 15.86
N THR A 209 -4.57 9.43 15.39
CA THR A 209 -3.82 9.82 14.19
C THR A 209 -3.89 8.70 13.17
N PHE A 210 -4.30 9.03 11.95
CA PHE A 210 -4.39 8.12 10.82
C PHE A 210 -3.15 8.28 9.96
N SER A 211 -2.52 7.17 9.60
CA SER A 211 -1.31 7.13 8.79
C SER A 211 -1.64 6.55 7.42
N PHE A 212 -1.66 7.38 6.40
CA PHE A 212 -1.78 6.95 5.00
C PHE A 212 -0.38 6.62 4.50
N GLY A 213 -0.07 5.33 4.47
CA GLY A 213 1.26 4.81 4.13
C GLY A 213 1.47 4.70 2.63
N LEU A 214 2.68 5.00 2.14
CA LEU A 214 3.04 4.96 0.73
C LEU A 214 4.35 4.22 0.55
N ARG A 215 4.33 3.09 -0.18
CA ARG A 215 5.49 2.21 -0.28
C ARG A 215 5.98 2.00 -1.70
N TYR A 216 7.27 1.65 -1.76
CA TYR A 216 7.92 1.09 -2.93
C TYR A 216 8.34 -0.35 -2.65
N PRO A 217 8.38 -1.21 -3.66
CA PRO A 217 8.98 -2.53 -3.50
C PRO A 217 10.46 -2.37 -3.21
N ASN A 218 10.97 -3.15 -2.28
CA ASN A 218 12.41 -3.21 -2.04
C ASN A 218 13.09 -4.19 -3.00
N LEU A 219 14.42 -4.14 -3.07
CA LEU A 219 15.19 -5.00 -3.98
C LEU A 219 14.95 -6.50 -3.73
N SER A 220 14.74 -6.90 -2.47
CA SER A 220 14.47 -8.31 -2.14
C SER A 220 13.13 -8.78 -2.71
N ASN A 221 12.07 -7.93 -2.67
CA ASN A 221 10.78 -8.25 -3.29
C ASN A 221 10.91 -8.43 -4.80
N LEU A 222 11.69 -7.57 -5.47
CA LEU A 222 11.91 -7.68 -6.91
C LEU A 222 12.70 -8.94 -7.28
N ILE A 223 13.76 -9.26 -6.52
CA ILE A 223 14.54 -10.49 -6.73
C ILE A 223 13.67 -11.74 -6.52
N ASP A 224 12.83 -11.75 -5.49
CA ASP A 224 11.88 -12.84 -5.24
C ASP A 224 10.89 -13.01 -6.40
N GLY A 225 10.29 -11.90 -6.86
CA GLY A 225 9.40 -11.89 -8.02
C GLY A 225 10.08 -12.42 -9.30
N ILE A 226 11.31 -11.97 -9.58
CA ILE A 226 12.11 -12.47 -10.71
C ILE A 226 12.35 -13.98 -10.57
N SER A 227 12.75 -14.44 -9.38
CA SER A 227 12.99 -15.85 -9.09
C SER A 227 11.73 -16.70 -9.31
N LYS A 228 10.58 -16.24 -8.83
CA LYS A 228 9.28 -16.89 -9.06
C LYS A 228 8.97 -16.97 -10.56
N GLY A 229 9.16 -15.91 -11.31
CA GLY A 229 8.92 -15.91 -12.76
C GLY A 229 9.80 -16.89 -13.53
N PHE A 230 11.06 -17.10 -13.13
CA PHE A 230 11.89 -18.18 -13.69
C PHE A 230 11.33 -19.57 -13.39
N CYS A 231 10.67 -19.76 -12.24
CA CYS A 231 10.11 -21.06 -11.84
C CYS A 231 8.76 -21.36 -12.50
N HIS A 232 7.93 -20.35 -12.74
CA HIS A 232 6.55 -20.52 -13.23
C HIS A 232 6.42 -20.60 -14.75
N GLN A 233 7.51 -20.34 -15.49
CA GLN A 233 7.58 -20.44 -16.96
C GLN A 233 6.34 -19.85 -17.66
N ASP A 234 6.21 -18.51 -17.60
CA ASP A 234 5.24 -17.81 -18.45
C ASP A 234 5.44 -18.27 -19.90
N PRO A 235 4.43 -18.89 -20.55
CA PRO A 235 4.57 -19.44 -21.90
C PRO A 235 4.91 -18.36 -22.94
N ASP A 236 4.63 -17.09 -22.66
CA ASP A 236 4.93 -15.96 -23.53
C ASP A 236 6.38 -15.48 -23.36
N LEU A 237 7.09 -15.92 -22.32
CA LEU A 237 8.48 -15.55 -22.06
C LEU A 237 9.44 -16.68 -22.42
N ASN A 238 10.27 -16.45 -23.42
CA ASN A 238 11.35 -17.38 -23.74
C ASN A 238 12.59 -17.14 -22.86
N LEU A 239 12.61 -17.79 -21.70
CA LEU A 239 13.71 -17.69 -20.73
C LEU A 239 14.86 -18.68 -20.99
N SER A 240 14.81 -19.47 -22.07
CA SER A 240 15.82 -20.52 -22.40
C SER A 240 17.25 -19.97 -22.55
N GLU A 241 17.39 -18.68 -22.86
CA GLU A 241 18.71 -18.05 -22.96
C GLU A 241 19.45 -17.98 -21.60
N PHE A 242 18.70 -18.06 -20.47
CA PHE A 242 19.28 -18.04 -19.12
C PHE A 242 19.75 -19.43 -18.66
N ASP A 243 19.34 -20.52 -19.34
CA ASP A 243 19.83 -21.88 -19.09
C ASP A 243 21.24 -22.12 -19.68
N LEU A 244 21.71 -21.19 -20.49
CA LEU A 244 23.03 -21.30 -21.09
C LEU A 244 24.15 -21.03 -20.07
N PRO A 245 25.18 -21.89 -20.00
CA PRO A 245 26.26 -21.71 -19.04
C PRO A 245 27.04 -20.42 -19.30
N LEU A 246 27.38 -19.69 -18.24
CA LEU A 246 28.30 -18.56 -18.31
C LEU A 246 29.70 -19.04 -18.64
N ARG A 247 30.20 -18.71 -19.82
CA ARG A 247 31.55 -19.13 -20.29
C ARG A 247 32.57 -18.05 -19.96
N LEU A 248 33.52 -18.41 -19.09
CA LEU A 248 34.71 -17.60 -18.81
C LEU A 248 35.88 -18.05 -19.63
N SER A 249 36.83 -17.16 -19.89
CA SER A 249 38.15 -17.54 -20.39
C SER A 249 38.84 -18.47 -19.40
N GLN A 250 39.44 -19.56 -19.88
CA GLN A 250 40.03 -20.55 -18.99
C GLN A 250 41.20 -19.96 -18.19
N SER A 251 41.21 -20.22 -16.89
CA SER A 251 42.37 -20.05 -16.04
C SER A 251 43.26 -21.29 -16.13
N GLU A 252 44.57 -21.09 -16.26
CA GLU A 252 45.55 -22.19 -16.28
C GLU A 252 45.78 -22.86 -14.93
N GLN A 253 45.16 -22.39 -13.85
CA GLN A 253 45.36 -22.87 -12.50
C GLN A 253 44.49 -24.11 -12.19
N ARG A 254 45.14 -25.24 -11.94
CA ARG A 254 44.55 -26.50 -11.50
C ARG A 254 44.48 -26.53 -9.95
N THR A 255 43.79 -25.63 -9.34
CA THR A 255 43.63 -25.56 -7.88
C THR A 255 42.14 -25.54 -7.50
N GLY A 256 41.81 -25.93 -6.27
CA GLY A 256 40.46 -25.79 -5.75
C GLY A 256 40.08 -24.35 -5.39
N LYS A 257 40.92 -23.36 -5.67
CA LYS A 257 40.68 -21.94 -5.40
C LYS A 257 39.81 -21.34 -6.54
N LEU A 258 38.62 -20.86 -6.18
CA LEU A 258 37.83 -19.96 -7.05
C LEU A 258 38.40 -18.54 -6.88
N ALA A 259 39.05 -18.01 -7.90
CA ALA A 259 39.67 -16.69 -7.85
C ALA A 259 38.62 -15.58 -7.91
N ASP A 260 38.86 -14.47 -7.22
CA ASP A 260 37.96 -13.32 -7.19
C ASP A 260 37.72 -12.72 -8.58
N GLU A 261 38.73 -12.77 -9.47
CA GLU A 261 38.63 -12.32 -10.84
C GLU A 261 37.57 -13.13 -11.63
N ASN A 262 37.48 -14.44 -11.37
CA ASN A 262 36.44 -15.27 -11.98
C ASN A 262 35.04 -14.93 -11.46
N ILE A 263 34.91 -14.66 -10.18
CA ILE A 263 33.64 -14.21 -9.55
C ILE A 263 33.20 -12.88 -10.15
N GLN A 264 34.13 -11.92 -10.28
CA GLN A 264 33.81 -10.61 -10.86
C GLN A 264 33.47 -10.74 -12.36
N ALA A 265 34.17 -11.60 -13.12
CA ALA A 265 33.86 -11.84 -14.52
C ALA A 265 32.47 -12.50 -14.69
N MET A 266 32.09 -13.46 -13.83
CA MET A 266 30.74 -14.04 -13.82
C MET A 266 29.67 -13.00 -13.49
N LYS A 267 29.91 -12.16 -12.48
CA LYS A 267 29.02 -11.06 -12.13
C LYS A 267 28.82 -10.12 -13.31
N GLN A 268 29.89 -9.72 -13.99
CA GLN A 268 29.79 -8.82 -15.13
C GLN A 268 29.02 -9.46 -16.29
N LEU A 269 29.29 -10.72 -16.63
CA LEU A 269 28.53 -11.45 -17.65
C LEU A 269 27.05 -11.56 -17.32
N LEU A 270 26.71 -11.81 -16.04
CA LEU A 270 25.32 -11.83 -15.59
C LEU A 270 24.66 -10.47 -15.79
N LEU A 271 25.29 -9.40 -15.30
CA LEU A 271 24.74 -8.04 -15.43
C LEU A 271 24.59 -7.63 -16.90
N ASP A 272 25.57 -7.92 -17.74
CA ASP A 272 25.51 -7.62 -19.17
C ASP A 272 24.39 -8.40 -19.86
N LYS A 273 24.19 -9.67 -19.49
CA LYS A 273 23.11 -10.48 -20.05
C LYS A 273 21.73 -9.95 -19.61
N LEU A 274 21.56 -9.66 -18.34
CA LEU A 274 20.30 -9.09 -17.82
C LEU A 274 19.99 -7.73 -18.47
N ALA A 275 21.01 -6.87 -18.65
CA ALA A 275 20.85 -5.54 -19.22
C ALA A 275 20.47 -5.49 -20.71
N HIS A 276 20.61 -6.61 -21.44
CA HIS A 276 20.38 -6.67 -22.89
C HIS A 276 19.38 -7.76 -23.30
N SER A 277 18.61 -8.30 -22.35
CA SER A 277 17.64 -9.36 -22.60
C SER A 277 16.22 -8.79 -22.58
N GLU A 278 15.54 -8.86 -23.73
CA GLU A 278 14.11 -8.49 -23.83
C GLU A 278 13.24 -9.42 -22.97
N ALA A 279 13.61 -10.69 -22.84
CA ALA A 279 12.90 -11.64 -21.99
C ALA A 279 13.06 -11.28 -20.51
N PHE A 280 14.25 -10.80 -20.09
CA PHE A 280 14.43 -10.31 -18.73
C PHE A 280 13.67 -9.01 -18.49
N ASP A 281 13.63 -8.08 -19.43
CA ASP A 281 12.86 -6.84 -19.29
C ASP A 281 11.36 -7.14 -19.09
N ALA A 282 10.79 -8.10 -19.82
CA ALA A 282 9.43 -8.54 -19.67
C ALA A 282 9.19 -9.22 -18.30
N LEU A 283 10.09 -10.10 -17.88
CA LEU A 283 10.07 -10.75 -16.57
C LEU A 283 10.17 -9.73 -15.42
N PHE A 284 11.07 -8.77 -15.56
CA PHE A 284 11.26 -7.70 -14.58
C PHE A 284 10.00 -6.83 -14.45
N LYS A 285 9.37 -6.49 -15.58
CA LYS A 285 8.11 -5.77 -15.61
C LYS A 285 7.00 -6.50 -14.85
N GLN A 286 6.87 -7.81 -15.06
CA GLN A 286 5.94 -8.66 -14.34
C GLN A 286 6.26 -8.70 -12.84
N ALA A 287 7.54 -8.88 -12.46
CA ALA A 287 7.96 -8.87 -11.07
C ALA A 287 7.66 -7.54 -10.36
N VAL A 288 7.87 -6.41 -11.04
CA VAL A 288 7.51 -5.09 -10.51
C VAL A 288 5.99 -4.97 -10.34
N ALA A 289 5.20 -5.32 -11.36
CA ALA A 289 3.74 -5.22 -11.30
C ALA A 289 3.16 -6.08 -10.17
N SER A 290 3.60 -7.33 -10.03
CA SER A 290 3.20 -8.19 -8.92
C SER A 290 3.63 -7.61 -7.56
N ALA A 291 4.85 -7.08 -7.44
CA ALA A 291 5.34 -6.55 -6.18
C ALA A 291 4.59 -5.30 -5.72
N VAL A 292 4.24 -4.38 -6.65
CA VAL A 292 3.54 -3.14 -6.30
C VAL A 292 2.03 -3.33 -6.10
N SER A 293 1.43 -4.36 -6.71
CA SER A 293 0.04 -4.74 -6.45
C SER A 293 -0.13 -5.67 -5.25
N SER A 294 0.95 -6.25 -4.71
CA SER A 294 0.86 -7.16 -3.56
C SER A 294 0.37 -6.43 -2.30
N ARG A 295 -0.48 -7.12 -1.54
CA ARG A 295 -0.93 -6.68 -0.22
C ARG A 295 -0.04 -7.22 0.88
N ARG A 296 0.03 -6.50 1.98
CA ARG A 296 0.74 -6.94 3.20
C ARG A 296 -0.17 -7.67 4.18
N TYR A 297 -1.44 -7.39 4.10
CA TYR A 297 -2.46 -7.93 4.99
C TYR A 297 -3.40 -8.81 4.18
N GLU A 298 -3.87 -9.85 4.82
CA GLU A 298 -4.87 -10.74 4.24
C GLU A 298 -6.16 -9.98 4.00
N LEU A 299 -6.79 -10.19 2.86
CA LEU A 299 -8.07 -9.57 2.53
C LEU A 299 -9.17 -10.41 3.20
N LEU A 300 -10.01 -9.77 3.97
CA LEU A 300 -11.23 -10.39 4.48
C LEU A 300 -12.30 -10.25 3.40
N VAL A 301 -12.73 -11.36 2.88
CA VAL A 301 -13.83 -11.47 1.92
C VAL A 301 -15.07 -11.98 2.63
N SER A 302 -16.24 -11.69 2.07
CA SER A 302 -17.51 -12.19 2.61
C SER A 302 -17.62 -13.71 2.42
N ASP A 303 -18.23 -14.39 3.38
CA ASP A 303 -18.61 -15.80 3.23
C ASP A 303 -19.87 -15.97 2.37
N GLU A 304 -20.59 -14.88 2.07
CA GLU A 304 -21.77 -14.88 1.21
C GLU A 304 -21.34 -14.82 -0.24
N MET A 305 -21.77 -15.81 -1.02
CA MET A 305 -21.49 -15.87 -2.45
C MET A 305 -22.34 -14.84 -3.20
N CYS A 306 -21.72 -14.11 -4.10
CA CYS A 306 -22.38 -13.14 -4.97
C CYS A 306 -23.36 -13.85 -5.94
N ASP A 307 -24.52 -13.24 -6.20
CA ASP A 307 -25.53 -13.77 -7.15
C ASP A 307 -25.58 -12.87 -8.40
N PRO A 308 -25.33 -13.42 -9.61
CA PRO A 308 -25.35 -12.66 -10.86
C PRO A 308 -26.69 -11.96 -11.16
N ASP A 309 -27.82 -12.54 -10.74
CA ASP A 309 -29.13 -11.92 -10.92
C ASP A 309 -29.33 -10.71 -9.98
N GLU A 310 -28.78 -10.77 -8.77
CA GLU A 310 -28.77 -9.67 -7.82
C GLU A 310 -27.87 -8.53 -8.33
N VAL A 311 -26.65 -8.85 -8.78
CA VAL A 311 -25.73 -7.88 -9.41
C VAL A 311 -26.37 -7.17 -10.59
N ARG A 312 -27.08 -7.92 -11.44
CA ARG A 312 -27.84 -7.34 -12.55
C ARG A 312 -28.88 -6.34 -12.05
N SER A 313 -29.67 -6.72 -11.04
CA SER A 313 -30.72 -5.84 -10.50
C SER A 313 -30.14 -4.55 -9.92
N MET A 314 -29.05 -4.64 -9.14
CA MET A 314 -28.39 -3.47 -8.55
C MET A 314 -27.89 -2.51 -9.63
N LEU A 315 -27.21 -3.02 -10.66
CA LEU A 315 -26.64 -2.18 -11.71
C LEU A 315 -27.69 -1.66 -12.72
N GLU A 316 -28.69 -2.48 -13.12
CA GLU A 316 -29.67 -2.16 -14.18
C GLU A 316 -30.90 -1.43 -13.63
N GLU A 317 -31.45 -1.88 -12.48
CA GLU A 317 -32.71 -1.39 -11.94
C GLU A 317 -32.51 -0.32 -10.87
N ASP A 318 -31.55 -0.50 -9.96
CA ASP A 318 -31.27 0.41 -8.86
C ASP A 318 -30.32 1.53 -9.27
N GLY A 319 -29.56 1.34 -10.37
CA GLY A 319 -28.68 2.36 -10.95
C GLY A 319 -27.38 2.54 -10.18
N GLU A 320 -26.96 1.50 -9.49
CA GLU A 320 -25.67 1.43 -8.80
C GLU A 320 -24.50 1.29 -9.78
N PHE A 321 -23.29 1.45 -9.29
CA PHE A 321 -22.06 1.43 -10.08
C PHE A 321 -21.16 0.28 -9.64
N LEU A 322 -20.47 -0.31 -10.61
CA LEU A 322 -19.35 -1.20 -10.35
C LEU A 322 -18.09 -0.35 -10.14
N SER A 323 -17.46 -0.48 -8.99
CA SER A 323 -16.26 0.27 -8.59
C SER A 323 -15.17 -0.68 -8.12
N GLN A 324 -13.90 -0.25 -8.20
CA GLN A 324 -12.80 -0.97 -7.57
C GLN A 324 -12.95 -0.92 -6.04
N ASP A 325 -12.81 -2.07 -5.36
CA ASP A 325 -12.71 -2.08 -3.90
C ASP A 325 -11.43 -1.34 -3.45
N ASN A 326 -11.55 -0.41 -2.51
CA ASN A 326 -10.43 0.35 -1.97
C ASN A 326 -9.36 -0.53 -1.29
N ASN A 327 -9.72 -1.74 -0.91
CA ASN A 327 -8.82 -2.74 -0.36
C ASN A 327 -8.08 -3.54 -1.44
N CYS A 328 -8.52 -3.52 -2.67
CA CYS A 328 -7.85 -4.18 -3.77
C CYS A 328 -6.77 -3.30 -4.38
N LYS A 329 -5.61 -3.87 -4.64
CA LYS A 329 -4.56 -3.25 -5.46
C LYS A 329 -4.67 -3.76 -6.89
N LEU A 330 -5.55 -3.13 -7.67
CA LEU A 330 -5.75 -3.41 -9.07
C LEU A 330 -4.87 -2.49 -9.92
N LEU A 331 -4.12 -3.03 -10.87
CA LEU A 331 -3.32 -2.26 -11.81
C LEU A 331 -3.15 -3.00 -13.15
N TYR A 332 -2.71 -2.28 -14.15
CA TYR A 332 -2.35 -2.88 -15.42
C TYR A 332 -0.99 -2.42 -15.94
N THR A 333 -0.42 -3.24 -16.83
CA THR A 333 0.77 -2.88 -17.61
C THR A 333 0.37 -2.78 -19.09
N GLU A 334 1.12 -1.97 -19.85
CA GLU A 334 1.00 -1.91 -21.32
C GLU A 334 2.18 -2.61 -21.96
N ASN A 335 1.97 -3.14 -23.18
CA ASN A 335 2.98 -3.78 -24.01
C ASN A 335 3.75 -4.94 -23.32
N PRO A 336 3.12 -6.11 -23.08
CA PRO A 336 1.71 -6.44 -23.32
C PRO A 336 0.77 -5.83 -22.28
N LEU A 337 -0.51 -5.72 -22.63
CA LEU A 337 -1.57 -5.38 -21.69
C LEU A 337 -1.80 -6.59 -20.76
N ARG A 338 -1.62 -6.38 -19.46
CA ARG A 338 -1.85 -7.39 -18.43
C ARG A 338 -2.45 -6.72 -17.21
N ILE A 339 -3.42 -7.37 -16.61
CA ILE A 339 -4.09 -6.91 -15.37
C ILE A 339 -3.50 -7.68 -14.20
N TYR A 340 -3.32 -7.00 -13.08
CA TYR A 340 -2.85 -7.56 -11.82
C TYR A 340 -3.79 -7.15 -10.69
N ALA A 341 -4.18 -8.11 -9.87
CA ALA A 341 -4.95 -7.88 -8.65
C ALA A 341 -4.21 -8.49 -7.45
N ASN A 342 -3.99 -7.72 -6.40
CA ASN A 342 -3.39 -8.17 -5.14
C ASN A 342 -2.09 -8.99 -5.28
N GLY A 343 -1.26 -8.68 -6.30
CA GLY A 343 0.03 -9.32 -6.57
C GLY A 343 -0.01 -10.44 -7.61
N GLU A 344 -1.18 -10.84 -8.06
CA GLU A 344 -1.38 -11.90 -9.03
C GLU A 344 -1.68 -11.35 -10.42
N TRP A 345 -1.09 -11.95 -11.44
CA TRP A 345 -1.43 -11.69 -12.84
C TRP A 345 -2.67 -12.49 -13.20
N LEU A 346 -3.68 -11.82 -13.76
CA LEU A 346 -4.92 -12.42 -14.22
C LEU A 346 -4.76 -12.82 -15.69
N ASP A 347 -4.44 -14.09 -15.95
CA ASP A 347 -4.02 -14.60 -17.26
C ASP A 347 -5.16 -15.15 -18.11
N GLU A 348 -6.34 -15.38 -17.54
CA GLU A 348 -7.50 -15.98 -18.23
C GLU A 348 -8.58 -14.97 -18.64
N LEU A 349 -8.28 -13.65 -18.60
CA LEU A 349 -9.25 -12.60 -18.93
C LEU A 349 -9.53 -12.52 -20.44
N ASN A 350 -10.80 -12.42 -20.80
CA ASN A 350 -11.21 -12.05 -22.16
C ASN A 350 -11.10 -10.53 -22.40
N ALA A 351 -11.39 -10.07 -23.62
CA ALA A 351 -11.23 -8.66 -23.98
C ALA A 351 -12.21 -7.73 -23.23
N ILE A 352 -13.42 -8.18 -22.91
CA ILE A 352 -14.43 -7.41 -22.17
C ILE A 352 -13.98 -7.25 -20.72
N GLU A 353 -13.64 -8.35 -20.06
CA GLU A 353 -13.14 -8.37 -18.68
C GLU A 353 -11.89 -7.50 -18.52
N THR A 354 -10.95 -7.59 -19.48
CA THR A 354 -9.75 -6.77 -19.52
C THR A 354 -10.09 -5.28 -19.58
N GLU A 355 -11.04 -4.86 -20.43
CA GLU A 355 -11.42 -3.44 -20.54
C GLU A 355 -12.14 -2.97 -19.27
N VAL A 356 -13.02 -3.79 -18.67
CA VAL A 356 -13.71 -3.47 -17.41
C VAL A 356 -12.68 -3.25 -16.29
N LEU A 357 -11.81 -4.23 -16.02
CA LEU A 357 -10.84 -4.15 -14.94
C LEU A 357 -9.81 -3.03 -15.16
N LYS A 358 -9.43 -2.76 -16.42
CA LYS A 358 -8.56 -1.64 -16.75
C LYS A 358 -9.19 -0.31 -16.37
N ARG A 359 -10.47 -0.09 -16.69
CA ARG A 359 -11.18 1.15 -16.34
C ARG A 359 -11.35 1.32 -14.85
N LEU A 360 -11.70 0.23 -14.16
CA LEU A 360 -11.78 0.24 -12.70
C LEU A 360 -10.42 0.60 -12.07
N SER A 361 -9.32 0.05 -12.60
CA SER A 361 -7.97 0.39 -12.12
C SER A 361 -7.55 1.84 -12.37
N ASP A 362 -8.16 2.51 -13.37
CA ASP A 362 -8.01 3.95 -13.63
C ASP A 362 -8.91 4.80 -12.68
N GLY A 363 -9.68 4.15 -11.78
CA GLY A 363 -10.56 4.80 -10.81
C GLY A 363 -11.91 5.24 -11.40
N GLU A 364 -12.32 4.67 -12.52
CA GLU A 364 -13.66 4.88 -13.08
C GLU A 364 -14.67 3.98 -12.35
N SER A 365 -15.86 4.52 -12.05
CA SER A 365 -17.04 3.74 -11.66
C SER A 365 -17.86 3.48 -12.92
N LEU A 366 -18.28 2.23 -13.14
CA LEU A 366 -18.90 1.78 -14.37
C LEU A 366 -20.39 1.52 -14.14
N ASP A 367 -21.23 2.13 -14.96
CA ASP A 367 -22.69 1.93 -14.93
C ASP A 367 -23.14 0.82 -15.85
N TRP A 368 -24.40 0.41 -15.71
CA TRP A 368 -25.04 -0.59 -16.59
C TRP A 368 -24.99 -0.20 -18.07
N ALA A 369 -25.09 1.10 -18.39
CA ALA A 369 -25.07 1.57 -19.76
C ALA A 369 -23.71 1.33 -20.42
N PHE A 370 -22.62 1.55 -19.68
CA PHE A 370 -21.28 1.24 -20.17
C PHE A 370 -21.10 -0.27 -20.40
N LEU A 371 -21.46 -1.13 -19.42
CA LEU A 371 -21.34 -2.58 -19.54
C LEU A 371 -22.17 -3.12 -20.71
N SER A 372 -23.42 -2.64 -20.85
CA SER A 372 -24.30 -3.00 -21.96
C SER A 372 -23.73 -2.60 -23.32
N ASN A 373 -23.15 -1.41 -23.44
CA ASN A 373 -22.53 -0.96 -24.68
C ASN A 373 -21.34 -1.85 -25.06
N LEU A 374 -20.55 -2.24 -24.08
CA LEU A 374 -19.36 -3.08 -24.29
C LEU A 374 -19.74 -4.49 -24.83
N VAL A 375 -20.76 -5.12 -24.26
CA VAL A 375 -21.21 -6.44 -24.71
C VAL A 375 -22.01 -6.40 -26.03
N ASN A 376 -22.69 -5.28 -26.34
CA ASN A 376 -23.42 -5.11 -27.58
C ASN A 376 -22.56 -5.16 -28.87
N GLU A 377 -21.23 -5.02 -28.70
CA GLU A 377 -20.28 -5.19 -29.82
C GLU A 377 -19.96 -6.67 -30.13
N THR A 378 -20.46 -7.62 -29.33
CA THR A 378 -20.25 -9.06 -29.51
C THR A 378 -21.30 -9.70 -30.42
N GLU A 379 -21.04 -10.93 -30.87
CA GLU A 379 -21.99 -11.68 -31.71
C GLU A 379 -23.23 -12.12 -30.92
N ASP A 380 -23.13 -12.36 -29.60
CA ASP A 380 -24.21 -12.74 -28.71
C ASP A 380 -24.15 -11.90 -27.41
N PRO A 381 -24.79 -10.72 -27.43
CA PRO A 381 -24.74 -9.80 -26.27
C PRO A 381 -25.33 -10.37 -24.98
N GLU A 382 -26.38 -11.19 -25.06
CA GLU A 382 -27.04 -11.75 -23.89
C GLU A 382 -26.13 -12.77 -23.18
N THR A 383 -25.54 -13.69 -23.94
CA THR A 383 -24.57 -14.65 -23.40
C THR A 383 -23.32 -13.93 -22.87
N SER A 384 -22.82 -12.93 -23.60
CA SER A 384 -21.66 -12.14 -23.17
C SER A 384 -21.92 -11.37 -21.86
N MET A 385 -23.14 -10.83 -21.67
CA MET A 385 -23.51 -10.14 -20.42
C MET A 385 -23.59 -11.14 -19.26
N ASN A 386 -24.19 -12.31 -19.46
CA ASN A 386 -24.28 -13.33 -18.40
C ASN A 386 -22.86 -13.77 -17.95
N LEU A 387 -21.96 -14.03 -18.89
CA LEU A 387 -20.57 -14.37 -18.58
C LEU A 387 -19.85 -13.23 -17.84
N LEU A 388 -20.10 -11.98 -18.23
CA LEU A 388 -19.51 -10.82 -17.54
C LEU A 388 -20.05 -10.70 -16.12
N LEU A 389 -21.35 -10.93 -15.89
CA LEU A 389 -21.94 -10.91 -14.54
C LEU A 389 -21.37 -12.02 -13.65
N ASP A 390 -21.16 -13.23 -14.21
CA ASP A 390 -20.48 -14.32 -13.51
C ASP A 390 -19.04 -13.90 -13.10
N SER A 391 -18.33 -13.22 -14.00
CA SER A 391 -16.97 -12.71 -13.71
C SER A 391 -17.01 -11.62 -12.66
N ILE A 392 -17.97 -10.68 -12.72
CA ILE A 392 -18.15 -9.62 -11.72
C ILE A 392 -18.41 -10.25 -10.34
N CYS A 393 -19.28 -11.28 -10.25
CA CYS A 393 -19.52 -11.99 -9.00
C CYS A 393 -18.23 -12.60 -8.44
N ASN A 394 -17.43 -13.27 -9.26
CA ASN A 394 -16.14 -13.79 -8.83
C ASN A 394 -15.22 -12.68 -8.30
N TRP A 395 -15.20 -11.51 -8.96
CA TRP A 395 -14.38 -10.38 -8.52
C TRP A 395 -14.89 -9.71 -7.22
N VAL A 396 -16.21 -9.74 -6.99
CA VAL A 396 -16.80 -9.32 -5.70
C VAL A 396 -16.40 -10.31 -4.60
N ASP A 397 -16.55 -11.62 -4.87
CA ASP A 397 -16.19 -12.68 -3.94
C ASP A 397 -14.67 -12.66 -3.61
N ASP A 398 -13.81 -12.30 -4.57
CA ASP A 398 -12.37 -12.11 -4.38
C ASP A 398 -12.02 -10.75 -3.74
N GLY A 399 -13.00 -9.88 -3.51
CA GLY A 399 -12.82 -8.54 -2.93
C GLY A 399 -12.04 -7.58 -3.83
N TRP A 400 -12.17 -7.72 -5.17
CA TRP A 400 -11.53 -6.80 -6.11
C TRP A 400 -12.40 -5.63 -6.47
N VAL A 401 -13.71 -5.83 -6.48
CA VAL A 401 -14.71 -4.84 -6.87
C VAL A 401 -15.87 -4.82 -5.88
N ILE A 402 -16.59 -3.70 -5.86
CA ILE A 402 -17.82 -3.50 -5.10
C ILE A 402 -18.90 -2.92 -6.02
N ILE A 403 -20.15 -3.06 -5.60
CA ILE A 403 -21.30 -2.40 -6.22
C ILE A 403 -21.82 -1.36 -5.24
N GLU A 404 -21.90 -0.10 -5.65
CA GLU A 404 -22.22 1.04 -4.79
C GLU A 404 -23.08 2.12 -5.51
#